data_e384c7db550d2d4d8cf595ee090c03fd
#
_entry.id   e384c7db550d2d4d8cf595ee090c03fd
#
_cell.length_a   1.000
_cell.length_b   1.000
_cell.length_c   1.000
_cell.angle_alpha   90.00
_cell.angle_beta   90.00
_cell.angle_gamma   90.00
#
_symmetry.space_group_name_H-M   'P 1'
#
loop_
_entity.id
_entity.type
_entity.pdbx_description
1 polymer ?
#
loop_
_entity_poly.entity_id
_entity_poly.type
_entity_poly.pdbx_seq_one_letter_code
_entity_poly.pdbx_strand_id
1 'polypeptide(L)'
;MICKKHNIKKIQLWGKNIFICPECEKQRKKEASDKLIQKNRALLARSHGNKCKEPKNALKSKKKENTPRQKAMNLADDWFSRWVRINFAYHVSTDGTVFCKCYTCGSVKKAVSMQCGHWQRRGFKRTRFDERDARPQDVKCNYRRSGEPEKFEINLIKEIGQDAVNELKVISQEYCKDDEQFYLEYAEKYRIKTNELVKKLGVKKWW
;
A
#
# COMPACT_ATOMS: atom_id res chain seq x y z
N MET A 1 57.43 13.82 -4.90
CA MET A 1 57.12 15.13 -4.22
C MET A 1 56.64 14.87 -2.81
N ILE A 2 57.06 15.66 -1.81
CA ILE A 2 56.63 15.58 -0.44
C ILE A 2 55.61 16.71 -0.13
N CYS A 3 54.56 16.44 0.63
CA CYS A 3 53.61 17.44 1.05
C CYS A 3 54.22 18.30 2.14
N LYS A 4 54.34 19.60 1.94
CA LYS A 4 54.93 20.57 2.91
C LYS A 4 54.14 20.64 4.24
N LYS A 5 52.84 20.32 4.25
CA LYS A 5 51.95 20.39 5.42
C LYS A 5 52.02 19.14 6.31
N HIS A 6 52.16 17.96 5.69
CA HIS A 6 52.07 16.67 6.41
C HIS A 6 53.35 15.84 6.35
N ASN A 7 54.39 16.34 5.66
CA ASN A 7 55.66 15.64 5.44
C ASN A 7 55.55 14.22 4.88
N ILE A 8 54.48 13.92 4.14
CA ILE A 8 54.12 12.63 3.53
C ILE A 8 54.34 12.67 2.04
N LYS A 9 54.81 11.57 1.45
CA LYS A 9 54.99 11.44 0.00
C LYS A 9 53.63 11.54 -0.72
N LYS A 10 53.54 12.44 -1.70
CA LYS A 10 52.33 12.60 -2.50
C LYS A 10 52.16 11.43 -3.46
N ILE A 11 50.92 10.97 -3.66
CA ILE A 11 50.55 9.90 -4.58
C ILE A 11 50.06 10.52 -5.88
N GLN A 12 50.51 9.99 -7.01
CA GLN A 12 50.04 10.37 -8.34
C GLN A 12 48.70 9.70 -8.63
N LEU A 13 47.73 10.46 -9.07
CA LEU A 13 46.49 9.87 -9.54
C LEU A 13 46.68 9.26 -10.93
N TRP A 14 46.19 8.04 -11.12
CA TRP A 14 46.23 7.30 -12.37
C TRP A 14 45.79 8.17 -13.57
N GLY A 15 46.65 8.27 -14.59
CA GLY A 15 46.37 8.97 -15.84
C GLY A 15 46.36 10.52 -15.77
N LYS A 16 46.75 11.13 -14.63
CA LYS A 16 46.80 12.59 -14.48
C LYS A 16 48.11 13.03 -13.83
N ASN A 17 48.73 14.13 -14.32
CA ASN A 17 49.91 14.75 -13.69
C ASN A 17 49.56 15.51 -12.41
N ILE A 18 48.70 14.90 -11.53
CA ILE A 18 48.26 15.52 -10.30
C ILE A 18 48.79 14.66 -9.15
N PHE A 19 49.56 15.26 -8.24
CA PHE A 19 50.09 14.65 -7.05
C PHE A 19 49.28 15.07 -5.80
N ILE A 20 48.64 14.14 -5.15
CA ILE A 20 47.78 14.40 -4.02
C ILE A 20 48.39 13.82 -2.75
N CYS A 21 48.39 14.60 -1.66
CA CYS A 21 48.67 14.09 -0.34
C CYS A 21 47.40 13.44 0.24
N PRO A 22 47.44 12.16 0.64
CA PRO A 22 46.27 11.45 1.17
C PRO A 22 45.62 12.16 2.35
N GLU A 23 46.43 12.73 3.26
CA GLU A 23 45.91 13.44 4.43
C GLU A 23 45.27 14.80 4.07
N CYS A 24 45.82 15.53 3.08
CA CYS A 24 45.17 16.74 2.57
C CYS A 24 43.82 16.40 1.89
N GLU A 25 43.74 15.28 1.21
CA GLU A 25 42.50 14.83 0.55
C GLU A 25 41.43 14.41 1.56
N LYS A 26 41.84 13.67 2.62
CA LYS A 26 40.93 13.32 3.72
C LYS A 26 40.40 14.56 4.42
N GLN A 27 41.28 15.54 4.71
CA GLN A 27 40.88 16.80 5.34
C GLN A 27 39.92 17.58 4.44
N ARG A 28 40.18 17.68 3.13
CA ARG A 28 39.29 18.34 2.17
C ARG A 28 37.90 17.68 2.09
N LYS A 29 37.86 16.33 2.07
CA LYS A 29 36.61 15.58 2.08
C LYS A 29 35.82 15.81 3.38
N LYS A 30 36.50 15.83 4.52
CA LYS A 30 35.88 16.12 5.82
C LYS A 30 35.29 17.54 5.84
N GLU A 31 36.06 18.55 5.45
CA GLU A 31 35.59 19.94 5.40
C GLU A 31 34.40 20.13 4.44
N ALA A 32 34.40 19.42 3.30
CA ALA A 32 33.28 19.44 2.36
C ALA A 32 32.01 18.79 2.98
N SER A 33 32.17 17.68 3.68
CA SER A 33 31.09 17.02 4.42
C SER A 33 30.53 17.92 5.52
N ASP A 34 31.40 18.53 6.34
CA ASP A 34 30.99 19.41 7.43
C ASP A 34 30.24 20.66 6.91
N LYS A 35 30.70 21.24 5.79
CA LYS A 35 29.99 22.33 5.13
C LYS A 35 28.62 21.93 4.62
N LEU A 36 28.47 20.70 4.08
CA LEU A 36 27.19 20.17 3.62
C LEU A 36 26.23 19.96 4.80
N ILE A 37 26.74 19.39 5.91
CA ILE A 37 25.97 19.20 7.15
C ILE A 37 25.50 20.52 7.71
N GLN A 38 26.38 21.54 7.75
CA GLN A 38 26.05 22.88 8.20
C GLN A 38 24.98 23.55 7.32
N LYS A 39 25.11 23.40 5.99
CA LYS A 39 24.12 23.89 5.03
C LYS A 39 22.75 23.24 5.24
N ASN A 40 22.72 21.93 5.44
CA ASN A 40 21.48 21.18 5.67
C ASN A 40 20.85 21.54 7.04
N ARG A 41 21.67 21.75 8.10
CA ARG A 41 21.18 22.24 9.39
C ARG A 41 20.59 23.64 9.28
N ALA A 42 21.21 24.54 8.52
CA ALA A 42 20.69 25.87 8.29
C ALA A 42 19.37 25.88 7.48
N LEU A 43 19.24 24.98 6.50
CA LEU A 43 17.98 24.78 5.76
C LEU A 43 16.87 24.23 6.67
N LEU A 44 17.17 23.26 7.52
CA LEU A 44 16.23 22.72 8.49
C LEU A 44 15.82 23.78 9.52
N ALA A 45 16.76 24.57 10.03
CA ALA A 45 16.44 25.66 10.97
C ALA A 45 15.54 26.73 10.32
N ARG A 46 15.77 27.05 9.04
CA ARG A 46 14.88 27.95 8.28
C ARG A 46 13.48 27.36 8.07
N SER A 47 13.37 26.05 7.83
CA SER A 47 12.08 25.37 7.71
C SER A 47 11.30 25.28 9.04
N HIS A 48 12.02 25.20 10.17
CA HIS A 48 11.40 25.19 11.52
C HIS A 48 11.15 26.60 12.05
N GLY A 49 11.85 27.61 11.54
CA GLY A 49 11.64 29.03 11.92
C GLY A 49 10.42 29.68 11.24
N ASN A 50 9.97 29.15 10.12
CA ASN A 50 8.65 29.45 9.62
C ASN A 50 7.62 28.64 10.43
N LYS A 51 7.26 29.10 11.63
CA LYS A 51 5.94 28.84 12.19
C LYS A 51 5.00 29.22 11.05
N CYS A 52 4.43 28.25 10.35
CA CYS A 52 3.25 28.47 9.52
C CYS A 52 2.27 29.23 10.40
N LYS A 53 2.12 30.53 10.16
CA LYS A 53 0.92 31.23 10.61
C LYS A 53 -0.18 30.43 9.95
N GLU A 54 -0.90 29.63 10.76
CA GLU A 54 -2.10 28.97 10.25
C GLU A 54 -2.88 30.04 9.50
N PRO A 55 -3.22 29.82 8.24
CA PRO A 55 -4.05 30.76 7.53
C PRO A 55 -5.36 30.82 8.30
N LYS A 56 -5.63 31.95 8.97
CA LYS A 56 -6.82 32.18 9.80
C LYS A 56 -8.14 32.04 9.02
N ASN A 57 -8.03 31.64 7.75
CA ASN A 57 -9.12 31.31 6.85
C ASN A 57 -8.72 30.12 5.96
N ALA A 58 -8.32 28.97 6.55
CA ALA A 58 -8.55 27.73 5.86
C ALA A 58 -10.07 27.60 5.74
N LEU A 59 -10.61 28.07 4.62
CA LEU A 59 -11.93 27.67 4.15
C LEU A 59 -11.95 26.15 4.31
N LYS A 60 -12.64 25.65 5.34
CA LYS A 60 -12.96 24.23 5.47
C LYS A 60 -13.60 23.88 4.14
N SER A 61 -12.87 23.27 3.25
CA SER A 61 -13.41 22.83 1.97
C SER A 61 -14.61 21.99 2.33
N LYS A 62 -15.82 22.48 1.98
CA LYS A 62 -17.06 21.75 2.25
C LYS A 62 -16.83 20.35 1.70
N LYS A 63 -16.82 19.36 2.58
CA LYS A 63 -16.60 17.94 2.21
C LYS A 63 -17.61 17.66 1.12
N LYS A 64 -17.14 17.48 -0.12
CA LYS A 64 -18.02 17.30 -1.29
C LYS A 64 -18.92 16.11 -0.99
N GLU A 65 -20.21 16.31 -0.98
CA GLU A 65 -21.14 15.23 -0.69
C GLU A 65 -21.03 14.14 -1.76
N ASN A 66 -20.97 12.88 -1.33
CA ASN A 66 -20.87 11.76 -2.26
C ASN A 66 -22.10 11.70 -3.14
N THR A 67 -21.91 11.54 -4.44
CA THR A 67 -23.00 11.29 -5.39
C THR A 67 -23.74 9.98 -5.06
N PRO A 68 -25.00 9.79 -5.49
CA PRO A 68 -25.72 8.52 -5.31
C PRO A 68 -24.90 7.31 -5.77
N ARG A 69 -24.30 7.37 -6.97
CA ARG A 69 -23.41 6.35 -7.50
C ARG A 69 -22.21 6.07 -6.55
N GLN A 70 -21.60 7.11 -5.98
CA GLN A 70 -20.48 6.95 -5.05
C GLN A 70 -20.92 6.30 -3.73
N LYS A 71 -22.13 6.63 -3.23
CA LYS A 71 -22.70 6.00 -2.04
C LYS A 71 -22.97 4.51 -2.31
N ALA A 72 -23.56 4.18 -3.45
CA ALA A 72 -23.79 2.79 -3.87
C ALA A 72 -22.48 2.00 -4.04
N MET A 73 -21.46 2.59 -4.66
CA MET A 73 -20.14 1.98 -4.79
C MET A 73 -19.50 1.67 -3.44
N ASN A 74 -19.54 2.62 -2.51
CA ASN A 74 -18.99 2.40 -1.17
C ASN A 74 -19.73 1.28 -0.44
N LEU A 75 -21.06 1.22 -0.57
CA LEU A 75 -21.87 0.16 0.01
C LEU A 75 -21.53 -1.22 -0.55
N ALA A 76 -21.33 -1.33 -1.87
CA ALA A 76 -20.91 -2.57 -2.52
C ALA A 76 -19.52 -3.01 -2.06
N ASP A 77 -18.56 -2.08 -2.00
CA ASP A 77 -17.21 -2.36 -1.50
C ASP A 77 -17.23 -2.87 -0.05
N ASP A 78 -18.06 -2.27 0.80
CA ASP A 78 -18.20 -2.66 2.21
C ASP A 78 -18.72 -4.10 2.35
N TRP A 79 -19.79 -4.44 1.64
CA TRP A 79 -20.35 -5.79 1.69
C TRP A 79 -19.42 -6.83 1.06
N PHE A 80 -18.81 -6.53 -0.09
CA PHE A 80 -17.82 -7.39 -0.71
C PHE A 80 -16.62 -7.63 0.20
N SER A 81 -16.10 -6.58 0.85
CA SER A 81 -14.98 -6.68 1.78
C SER A 81 -15.31 -7.55 3.02
N ARG A 82 -16.55 -7.47 3.54
CA ARG A 82 -17.00 -8.32 4.64
C ARG A 82 -17.08 -9.78 4.18
N TRP A 83 -17.68 -10.00 3.01
CA TRP A 83 -17.79 -11.32 2.43
C TRP A 83 -16.41 -11.96 2.23
N VAL A 84 -15.48 -11.28 1.59
CA VAL A 84 -14.10 -11.78 1.37
C VAL A 84 -13.47 -12.22 2.68
N ARG A 85 -13.54 -11.39 3.73
CA ARG A 85 -12.90 -11.69 5.01
C ARG A 85 -13.56 -12.85 5.77
N ILE A 86 -14.82 -13.10 5.56
CA ILE A 86 -15.53 -14.25 6.17
C ILE A 86 -15.36 -15.49 5.31
N ASN A 87 -15.49 -15.38 3.98
CA ASN A 87 -15.37 -16.50 3.06
C ASN A 87 -13.96 -17.13 3.07
N PHE A 88 -12.93 -16.30 3.21
CA PHE A 88 -11.54 -16.74 3.34
C PHE A 88 -11.05 -16.68 4.79
N ALA A 89 -11.94 -16.98 5.74
CA ALA A 89 -11.55 -17.10 7.14
C ALA A 89 -10.55 -18.24 7.33
N TYR A 90 -9.47 -17.96 8.04
CA TYR A 90 -8.51 -18.97 8.45
C TYR A 90 -9.07 -19.81 9.62
N HIS A 91 -9.76 -19.12 10.54
CA HIS A 91 -10.35 -19.72 11.73
C HIS A 91 -11.50 -18.83 12.24
N VAL A 92 -12.55 -19.49 12.75
CA VAL A 92 -13.62 -18.84 13.52
C VAL A 92 -13.57 -19.43 14.92
N SER A 93 -13.37 -18.57 15.93
CA SER A 93 -13.32 -19.01 17.33
C SER A 93 -14.72 -19.33 17.87
N THR A 94 -14.77 -19.98 19.03
CA THR A 94 -16.02 -20.40 19.68
C THR A 94 -16.95 -19.24 20.03
N ASP A 95 -16.40 -18.04 20.23
CA ASP A 95 -17.15 -16.80 20.45
C ASP A 95 -17.64 -16.12 19.15
N GLY A 96 -17.41 -16.75 17.99
CA GLY A 96 -17.76 -16.24 16.68
C GLY A 96 -16.79 -15.20 16.12
N THR A 97 -15.62 -14.97 16.75
CA THR A 97 -14.59 -14.06 16.21
C THR A 97 -13.90 -14.69 15.01
N VAL A 98 -13.85 -13.95 13.88
CA VAL A 98 -13.20 -14.40 12.65
C VAL A 98 -11.75 -13.96 12.62
N PHE A 99 -10.87 -14.90 12.29
CA PHE A 99 -9.45 -14.67 12.02
C PHE A 99 -9.15 -14.93 10.56
N CYS A 100 -8.38 -14.05 9.93
CA CYS A 100 -7.92 -14.21 8.57
C CYS A 100 -6.40 -14.33 8.51
N LYS A 101 -5.91 -15.09 7.54
CA LYS A 101 -4.50 -15.17 7.19
C LYS A 101 -4.23 -14.20 6.04
N CYS A 102 -3.23 -13.35 6.19
CA CYS A 102 -2.83 -12.44 5.11
C CYS A 102 -2.34 -13.23 3.90
N TYR A 103 -2.92 -12.95 2.75
CA TYR A 103 -2.65 -13.69 1.52
C TYR A 103 -1.20 -13.59 1.05
N THR A 104 -0.52 -12.47 1.31
CA THR A 104 0.85 -12.22 0.84
C THR A 104 1.93 -12.48 1.87
N CYS A 105 1.71 -12.21 3.17
CA CYS A 105 2.74 -12.40 4.18
C CYS A 105 2.44 -13.52 5.20
N GLY A 106 1.27 -14.13 5.14
CA GLY A 106 0.88 -15.24 6.02
C GLY A 106 0.52 -14.85 7.47
N SER A 107 0.61 -13.58 7.87
CA SER A 107 0.25 -13.15 9.22
C SER A 107 -1.22 -13.38 9.51
N VAL A 108 -1.54 -13.90 10.70
CA VAL A 108 -2.92 -14.15 11.13
C VAL A 108 -3.39 -13.06 12.07
N LYS A 109 -4.55 -12.47 11.79
CA LYS A 109 -5.17 -11.40 12.57
C LYS A 109 -6.70 -11.53 12.58
N LYS A 110 -7.36 -10.82 13.52
CA LYS A 110 -8.81 -10.67 13.49
C LYS A 110 -9.26 -10.03 12.17
N ALA A 111 -10.36 -10.52 11.61
CA ALA A 111 -10.89 -10.03 10.32
C ALA A 111 -11.16 -8.52 10.32
N VAL A 112 -11.55 -7.94 11.47
CA VAL A 112 -11.75 -6.49 11.63
C VAL A 112 -10.47 -5.68 11.34
N SER A 113 -9.29 -6.24 11.62
CA SER A 113 -7.98 -5.62 11.40
C SER A 113 -7.38 -5.92 10.01
N MET A 114 -8.08 -6.72 9.20
CA MET A 114 -7.66 -7.09 7.86
C MET A 114 -8.41 -6.26 6.81
N GLN A 115 -7.82 -6.13 5.65
CA GLN A 115 -8.43 -5.45 4.50
C GLN A 115 -8.75 -6.46 3.39
N CYS A 116 -9.68 -6.10 2.52
CA CYS A 116 -9.92 -6.78 1.26
C CYS A 116 -8.86 -6.29 0.26
N GLY A 117 -7.83 -7.09 0.03
CA GLY A 117 -6.83 -6.85 -1.01
C GLY A 117 -7.34 -7.36 -2.34
N HIS A 118 -7.12 -6.57 -3.39
CA HIS A 118 -7.40 -6.95 -4.78
C HIS A 118 -6.09 -7.13 -5.52
N TRP A 119 -5.98 -8.18 -6.32
CA TRP A 119 -4.83 -8.36 -7.20
C TRP A 119 -4.87 -7.35 -8.35
N GLN A 120 -5.99 -7.27 -9.06
CA GLN A 120 -6.25 -6.19 -10.01
C GLN A 120 -6.78 -4.96 -9.27
N ARG A 121 -6.29 -3.77 -9.65
CA ARG A 121 -6.70 -2.53 -8.97
C ARG A 121 -8.21 -2.32 -9.07
N ARG A 122 -8.84 -1.86 -8.00
CA ARG A 122 -10.28 -1.52 -7.96
C ARG A 122 -10.73 -0.53 -9.06
N GLY A 123 -9.78 0.11 -9.76
CA GLY A 123 -10.05 0.89 -10.95
C GLY A 123 -10.59 0.06 -12.12
N PHE A 124 -10.18 -1.21 -12.22
CA PHE A 124 -10.71 -2.16 -13.19
C PHE A 124 -12.09 -2.64 -12.73
N LYS A 125 -13.13 -2.01 -13.28
CA LYS A 125 -14.51 -2.17 -12.80
C LYS A 125 -15.04 -3.60 -13.00
N ARG A 126 -14.60 -4.24 -14.08
CA ARG A 126 -15.02 -5.58 -14.44
C ARG A 126 -14.61 -6.65 -13.43
N THR A 127 -13.42 -6.49 -12.83
CA THR A 127 -12.89 -7.44 -11.82
C THR A 127 -13.09 -6.97 -10.38
N ARG A 128 -13.61 -5.74 -10.15
CA ARG A 128 -13.75 -5.15 -8.82
C ARG A 128 -14.47 -6.05 -7.81
N PHE A 129 -15.45 -6.81 -8.24
CA PHE A 129 -16.23 -7.74 -7.44
C PHE A 129 -16.08 -9.20 -7.90
N ASP A 130 -15.01 -9.52 -8.63
CA ASP A 130 -14.69 -10.90 -8.97
C ASP A 130 -14.11 -11.60 -7.72
N GLU A 131 -14.73 -12.70 -7.34
CA GLU A 131 -14.38 -13.46 -6.14
C GLU A 131 -12.98 -14.10 -6.23
N ARG A 132 -12.46 -14.27 -7.45
CA ARG A 132 -11.11 -14.77 -7.71
C ARG A 132 -10.05 -13.72 -7.46
N ASP A 133 -10.39 -12.42 -7.66
CA ASP A 133 -9.46 -11.30 -7.63
C ASP A 133 -9.12 -10.81 -6.21
N ALA A 134 -9.88 -11.19 -5.19
CA ALA A 134 -9.79 -10.57 -3.86
C ALA A 134 -9.52 -11.58 -2.74
N ARG A 135 -8.61 -11.21 -1.82
CA ARG A 135 -8.24 -12.01 -0.63
C ARG A 135 -8.01 -11.10 0.58
N PRO A 136 -8.12 -11.64 1.81
CA PRO A 136 -7.74 -10.89 3.00
C PRO A 136 -6.25 -10.54 2.99
N GLN A 137 -5.94 -9.28 3.21
CA GLN A 137 -4.56 -8.79 3.37
C GLN A 137 -4.38 -7.96 4.63
N ASP A 138 -3.19 -8.05 5.24
CA ASP A 138 -2.77 -7.13 6.30
C ASP A 138 -2.66 -5.70 5.74
N VAL A 139 -3.01 -4.71 6.54
CA VAL A 139 -2.87 -3.28 6.22
C VAL A 139 -1.46 -2.94 5.74
N LYS A 140 -0.41 -3.56 6.32
CA LYS A 140 0.97 -3.36 5.87
C LYS A 140 1.18 -3.81 4.43
N CYS A 141 0.64 -4.97 4.06
CA CYS A 141 0.79 -5.51 2.70
C CYS A 141 -0.10 -4.76 1.71
N ASN A 142 -1.39 -4.58 2.06
CA ASN A 142 -2.35 -3.98 1.15
C ASN A 142 -2.10 -2.48 0.92
N TYR A 143 -1.85 -1.71 1.99
CA TYR A 143 -1.70 -0.25 1.90
C TYR A 143 -0.25 0.19 1.78
N ARG A 144 0.62 -0.18 2.76
CA ARG A 144 2.00 0.35 2.81
C ARG A 144 2.92 -0.24 1.75
N ARG A 145 2.65 -1.46 1.26
CA ARG A 145 3.42 -2.16 0.23
C ARG A 145 2.64 -2.28 -1.08
N SER A 146 1.65 -1.42 -1.29
CA SER A 146 0.85 -1.32 -2.52
C SER A 146 0.23 -2.66 -2.97
N GLY A 147 -0.16 -3.52 -2.01
CA GLY A 147 -0.81 -4.81 -2.28
C GLY A 147 0.15 -5.97 -2.54
N GLU A 148 1.46 -5.74 -2.69
CA GLU A 148 2.48 -6.75 -3.05
C GLU A 148 2.05 -7.60 -4.27
N PRO A 149 1.81 -6.99 -5.44
CA PRO A 149 1.13 -7.63 -6.58
C PRO A 149 1.84 -8.89 -7.08
N GLU A 150 3.17 -8.92 -7.07
CA GLU A 150 3.95 -10.08 -7.50
C GLU A 150 3.73 -11.30 -6.58
N LYS A 151 3.76 -11.09 -5.27
CA LYS A 151 3.49 -12.18 -4.31
C LYS A 151 2.04 -12.61 -4.35
N PHE A 152 1.13 -11.65 -4.55
CA PHE A 152 -0.28 -11.94 -4.71
C PHE A 152 -0.51 -12.82 -5.93
N GLU A 153 0.07 -12.47 -7.09
CA GLU A 153 -0.02 -13.22 -8.33
C GLU A 153 0.52 -14.64 -8.19
N ILE A 154 1.72 -14.80 -7.61
CA ILE A 154 2.32 -16.12 -7.38
C ILE A 154 1.39 -17.01 -6.53
N ASN A 155 0.80 -16.46 -5.47
CA ASN A 155 -0.13 -17.22 -4.64
C ASN A 155 -1.46 -17.51 -5.37
N LEU A 156 -1.92 -16.56 -6.17
CA LEU A 156 -3.14 -16.73 -6.95
C LEU A 156 -2.99 -17.82 -8.03
N ILE A 157 -1.85 -17.84 -8.74
CA ILE A 157 -1.53 -18.91 -9.69
C ILE A 157 -1.53 -20.29 -9.02
N LYS A 158 -0.98 -20.38 -7.81
CA LYS A 158 -0.98 -21.64 -7.04
C LYS A 158 -2.37 -22.08 -6.62
N GLU A 159 -3.28 -21.14 -6.38
CA GLU A 159 -4.63 -21.41 -5.89
C GLU A 159 -5.63 -21.72 -7.01
N ILE A 160 -5.63 -20.90 -8.07
CA ILE A 160 -6.64 -20.99 -9.15
C ILE A 160 -6.07 -21.37 -10.51
N GLY A 161 -4.74 -21.52 -10.63
CA GLY A 161 -4.06 -21.85 -11.88
C GLY A 161 -3.73 -20.64 -12.76
N GLN A 162 -2.76 -20.83 -13.66
CA GLN A 162 -2.25 -19.78 -14.56
C GLN A 162 -3.33 -19.29 -15.53
N ASP A 163 -4.15 -20.20 -16.06
CA ASP A 163 -5.18 -19.85 -17.06
C ASP A 163 -6.25 -18.93 -16.48
N ALA A 164 -6.72 -19.21 -15.26
CA ALA A 164 -7.68 -18.35 -14.56
C ALA A 164 -7.09 -16.96 -14.23
N VAL A 165 -5.80 -16.89 -13.92
CA VAL A 165 -5.10 -15.61 -13.71
C VAL A 165 -4.97 -14.84 -15.03
N ASN A 166 -4.66 -15.51 -16.14
CA ASN A 166 -4.61 -14.89 -17.46
C ASN A 166 -5.99 -14.38 -17.88
N GLU A 167 -7.05 -15.16 -17.65
CA GLU A 167 -8.43 -14.74 -17.88
C GLU A 167 -8.77 -13.47 -17.10
N LEU A 168 -8.43 -13.40 -15.81
CA LEU A 168 -8.64 -12.20 -15.00
C LEU A 168 -7.92 -10.97 -15.58
N LYS A 169 -6.71 -11.13 -16.14
CA LYS A 169 -6.00 -10.04 -16.82
C LYS A 169 -6.78 -9.53 -18.03
N VAL A 170 -7.31 -10.45 -18.84
CA VAL A 170 -8.10 -10.09 -20.04
C VAL A 170 -9.40 -9.39 -19.63
N ILE A 171 -10.18 -10.01 -18.75
CA ILE A 171 -11.45 -9.48 -18.27
C ILE A 171 -11.28 -8.11 -17.62
N SER A 172 -10.16 -7.86 -16.92
CA SER A 172 -9.91 -6.58 -16.27
C SER A 172 -9.88 -5.39 -17.24
N GLN A 173 -9.51 -5.62 -18.49
CA GLN A 173 -9.43 -4.61 -19.56
C GLN A 173 -10.76 -4.37 -20.27
N GLU A 174 -11.76 -5.21 -20.02
CA GLU A 174 -13.06 -5.08 -20.68
C GLU A 174 -13.82 -3.86 -20.15
N TYR A 175 -14.59 -3.24 -21.03
CA TYR A 175 -15.51 -2.18 -20.66
C TYR A 175 -16.57 -2.69 -19.68
N CYS A 176 -16.85 -1.92 -18.64
CA CYS A 176 -17.92 -2.17 -17.69
C CYS A 176 -18.70 -0.89 -17.46
N LYS A 177 -20.01 -0.93 -17.72
CA LYS A 177 -20.91 0.17 -17.33
C LYS A 177 -21.12 0.11 -15.83
N ASP A 178 -20.45 0.98 -15.09
CA ASP A 178 -20.45 1.03 -13.62
C ASP A 178 -21.35 2.16 -13.10
N ASP A 179 -22.63 2.11 -13.41
CA ASP A 179 -23.64 3.04 -12.92
C ASP A 179 -24.07 2.73 -11.46
N GLU A 180 -24.99 3.50 -10.94
CA GLU A 180 -25.52 3.33 -9.56
C GLU A 180 -26.16 1.95 -9.38
N GLN A 181 -26.98 1.54 -10.34
CA GLN A 181 -27.71 0.27 -10.30
C GLN A 181 -26.76 -0.92 -10.25
N PHE A 182 -25.70 -0.91 -11.06
CA PHE A 182 -24.61 -1.92 -11.00
C PHE A 182 -24.08 -2.11 -9.58
N TYR A 183 -23.78 -1.02 -8.88
CA TYR A 183 -23.26 -1.11 -7.52
C TYR A 183 -24.31 -1.57 -6.50
N LEU A 184 -25.57 -1.16 -6.64
CA LEU A 184 -26.64 -1.61 -5.75
C LEU A 184 -26.88 -3.12 -5.87
N GLU A 185 -26.82 -3.66 -7.07
CA GLU A 185 -26.93 -5.10 -7.31
C GLU A 185 -25.80 -5.90 -6.63
N TYR A 186 -24.55 -5.43 -6.76
CA TYR A 186 -23.43 -6.07 -6.06
C TYR A 186 -23.52 -5.91 -4.54
N ALA A 187 -23.95 -4.76 -4.05
CA ALA A 187 -24.17 -4.54 -2.61
C ALA A 187 -25.19 -5.55 -2.06
N GLU A 188 -26.31 -5.74 -2.73
CA GLU A 188 -27.35 -6.69 -2.32
C GLU A 188 -26.87 -8.13 -2.42
N LYS A 189 -26.24 -8.51 -3.53
CA LYS A 189 -25.63 -9.84 -3.72
C LYS A 189 -24.71 -10.21 -2.57
N TYR A 190 -23.76 -9.33 -2.22
CA TYR A 190 -22.81 -9.63 -1.15
C TYR A 190 -23.37 -9.44 0.24
N ARG A 191 -24.41 -8.63 0.43
CA ARG A 191 -25.19 -8.57 1.67
C ARG A 191 -25.81 -9.93 1.98
N ILE A 192 -26.48 -10.55 0.98
CA ILE A 192 -27.10 -11.86 1.11
C ILE A 192 -26.05 -12.93 1.41
N LYS A 193 -25.01 -13.05 0.55
CA LYS A 193 -23.92 -14.02 0.72
C LYS A 193 -23.22 -13.89 2.08
N THR A 194 -23.00 -12.66 2.56
CA THR A 194 -22.38 -12.40 3.86
C THR A 194 -23.27 -12.89 5.01
N ASN A 195 -24.56 -12.59 4.97
CA ASN A 195 -25.49 -13.00 6.03
C ASN A 195 -25.66 -14.52 6.08
N GLU A 196 -25.66 -15.21 4.94
CA GLU A 196 -25.65 -16.66 4.86
C GLU A 196 -24.40 -17.28 5.53
N LEU A 197 -23.22 -16.74 5.21
CA LEU A 197 -21.96 -17.18 5.83
C LEU A 197 -21.94 -16.90 7.34
N VAL A 198 -22.40 -15.73 7.77
CA VAL A 198 -22.54 -15.37 9.19
C VAL A 198 -23.39 -16.40 9.93
N LYS A 199 -24.55 -16.74 9.36
CA LYS A 199 -25.45 -17.75 9.95
C LYS A 199 -24.81 -19.15 9.96
N LYS A 200 -24.22 -19.54 8.82
CA LYS A 200 -23.60 -20.88 8.66
C LYS A 200 -22.41 -21.10 9.62
N LEU A 201 -21.58 -20.09 9.81
CA LEU A 201 -20.33 -20.18 10.57
C LEU A 201 -20.45 -19.67 12.02
N GLY A 202 -21.61 -19.19 12.45
CA GLY A 202 -21.81 -18.61 13.79
C GLY A 202 -20.98 -17.33 14.02
N VAL A 203 -20.75 -16.54 13.00
CA VAL A 203 -19.87 -15.36 13.07
C VAL A 203 -20.50 -14.24 13.89
N LYS A 204 -19.75 -13.71 14.84
CA LYS A 204 -20.09 -12.47 15.53
C LYS A 204 -19.83 -11.27 14.63
N LYS A 205 -20.88 -10.52 14.30
CA LYS A 205 -20.76 -9.31 13.47
C LYS A 205 -19.89 -8.25 14.14
N TRP A 206 -18.97 -7.64 13.38
CA TRP A 206 -18.08 -6.55 13.84
C TRP A 206 -18.39 -5.21 13.15
N TRP A 207 -19.52 -5.10 12.43
CA TRP A 207 -19.99 -3.91 11.72
C TRP A 207 -21.35 -3.48 12.21
#